data_09ddedc3b8a91106ec2a86d14640bd35
#
_entry.id   09ddedc3b8a91106ec2a86d14640bd35
#
_cell.length_a   1.000
_cell.length_b   1.000
_cell.length_c   1.000
_cell.angle_alpha   90.00
_cell.angle_beta   90.00
_cell.angle_gamma   90.00
#
_symmetry.space_group_name_H-M   'P 1'
#
loop_
_entity.id
_entity.type
_entity.pdbx_description
1 polymer ?
#
loop_
_entity_poly.entity_id
_entity_poly.type
_entity_poly.pdbx_seq_one_letter_code
_entity_poly.pdbx_strand_id
1 'polypeptide(L)'
;YGENGYRQLEADALEALIADHDRVVVAASGGIVENLETYQMLNANFHCIWLTASPDDHMKRVLAQGDTRPVIGQGQAMQKLRGLLASREKLYAMSDYKLDTSHKPLEKTAAQLIKLIQSEHLLG
;
A
#
# COMPACT_ATOMS: atom_id res chain seq x y z
N TYR A 1 16.65 -14.17 -4.20
CA TYR A 1 16.69 -13.67 -2.82
C TYR A 1 15.57 -14.23 -1.94
N GLY A 2 14.44 -14.65 -2.54
CA GLY A 2 13.28 -15.07 -1.80
C GLY A 2 12.59 -13.93 -1.04
N GLU A 3 11.55 -14.27 -0.29
CA GLU A 3 10.76 -13.27 0.43
C GLU A 3 11.56 -12.58 1.54
N ASN A 4 12.36 -13.34 2.29
CA ASN A 4 13.16 -12.76 3.37
C ASN A 4 14.18 -11.75 2.85
N GLY A 5 14.82 -12.05 1.71
CA GLY A 5 15.75 -11.12 1.06
C GLY A 5 15.06 -9.83 0.63
N TYR A 6 13.87 -9.96 0.04
CA TYR A 6 13.07 -8.81 -0.36
C TYR A 6 12.70 -7.93 0.84
N ARG A 7 12.27 -8.55 1.96
CA ARG A 7 11.89 -7.80 3.16
C ARG A 7 13.10 -7.07 3.76
N GLN A 8 14.29 -7.67 3.72
CA GLN A 8 15.50 -7.01 4.19
C GLN A 8 15.87 -5.80 3.32
N LEU A 9 15.77 -5.94 2.00
CA LEU A 9 16.01 -4.84 1.06
C LEU A 9 15.02 -3.70 1.27
N GLU A 10 13.76 -4.04 1.53
CA GLU A 10 12.71 -3.04 1.81
C GLU A 10 13.04 -2.26 3.09
N ALA A 11 13.46 -2.95 4.14
CA ALA A 11 13.84 -2.30 5.41
C ALA A 11 15.06 -1.40 5.22
N ASP A 12 16.08 -1.86 4.51
CA ASP A 12 17.30 -1.09 4.27
C ASP A 12 17.00 0.16 3.44
N ALA A 13 16.15 0.02 2.42
CA ALA A 13 15.75 1.15 1.59
C ALA A 13 14.99 2.20 2.40
N LEU A 14 14.11 1.76 3.30
CA LEU A 14 13.35 2.67 4.15
C LEU A 14 14.26 3.44 5.11
N GLU A 15 15.23 2.75 5.73
CA GLU A 15 16.21 3.40 6.59
C GLU A 15 16.99 4.48 5.85
N ALA A 16 17.42 4.19 4.62
CA ALA A 16 18.14 5.15 3.79
C ALA A 16 17.29 6.38 3.47
N LEU A 17 16.00 6.17 3.15
CA LEU A 17 15.09 7.28 2.88
C LEU A 17 14.90 8.18 4.09
N ILE A 18 14.77 7.60 5.28
CA ILE A 18 14.62 8.34 6.52
C ILE A 18 15.87 9.17 6.81
N ALA A 19 17.05 8.59 6.60
CA ALA A 19 18.32 9.25 6.88
C ALA A 19 18.63 10.40 5.91
N ASP A 20 18.25 10.24 4.62
CA ASP A 20 18.74 11.10 3.55
C ASP A 20 17.75 12.18 3.10
N HIS A 21 16.47 12.11 3.52
CA HIS A 21 15.42 12.98 2.98
C HIS A 21 14.56 13.58 4.09
N ASP A 22 14.38 14.90 4.07
CA ASP A 22 13.44 15.60 4.95
C ASP A 22 12.01 15.57 4.41
N ARG A 23 11.87 15.60 3.09
CA ARG A 23 10.56 15.58 2.41
C ARG A 23 10.59 14.57 1.29
N VAL A 24 9.73 13.57 1.38
CA VAL A 24 9.66 12.52 0.38
C VAL A 24 8.28 11.88 0.40
N VAL A 25 7.81 11.49 -0.77
CA VAL A 25 6.59 10.68 -0.91
C VAL A 25 7.03 9.28 -1.30
N VAL A 26 6.62 8.29 -0.51
CA VAL A 26 7.04 6.91 -0.70
C VAL A 26 5.82 6.04 -0.98
N ALA A 27 5.89 5.26 -2.05
CA ALA A 27 4.90 4.23 -2.33
C ALA A 27 5.43 2.91 -1.77
N ALA A 28 4.82 2.45 -0.69
CA ALA A 28 5.22 1.20 -0.05
C ALA A 28 4.36 0.05 -0.57
N SER A 29 4.93 -1.15 -0.64
CA SER A 29 4.18 -2.34 -1.03
C SER A 29 3.15 -2.71 0.04
N GLY A 30 2.05 -3.34 -0.37
CA GLY A 30 1.04 -3.81 0.57
C GLY A 30 1.59 -4.81 1.57
N GLY A 31 2.62 -5.56 1.21
CA GLY A 31 3.25 -6.56 2.08
C GLY A 31 4.18 -5.99 3.14
N ILE A 32 4.40 -4.67 3.18
CA ILE A 32 5.27 -4.06 4.19
C ILE A 32 4.80 -4.38 5.61
N VAL A 33 3.51 -4.60 5.81
CA VAL A 33 2.93 -4.93 7.13
C VAL A 33 3.36 -6.32 7.63
N GLU A 34 3.89 -7.18 6.76
CA GLU A 34 4.33 -8.52 7.15
C GLU A 34 5.59 -8.48 8.02
N ASN A 35 6.38 -7.41 7.95
CA ASN A 35 7.51 -7.20 8.81
C ASN A 35 7.17 -6.10 9.81
N LEU A 36 6.85 -6.49 11.05
CA LEU A 36 6.39 -5.54 12.05
C LEU A 36 7.42 -4.46 12.38
N GLU A 37 8.70 -4.81 12.41
CA GLU A 37 9.75 -3.82 12.70
C GLU A 37 9.80 -2.75 11.62
N THR A 38 9.77 -3.16 10.34
CA THR A 38 9.76 -2.23 9.21
C THR A 38 8.50 -1.37 9.22
N TYR A 39 7.35 -1.98 9.50
CA TYR A 39 6.08 -1.26 9.53
C TYR A 39 6.03 -0.26 10.68
N GLN A 40 6.55 -0.60 11.85
CA GLN A 40 6.66 0.32 12.97
C GLN A 40 7.58 1.49 12.64
N MET A 41 8.70 1.24 11.99
CA MET A 41 9.61 2.28 11.53
C MET A 41 8.92 3.22 10.53
N LEU A 42 8.14 2.67 9.61
CA LEU A 42 7.36 3.45 8.67
C LEU A 42 6.37 4.37 9.40
N ASN A 43 5.57 3.81 10.30
CA ASN A 43 4.57 4.59 11.05
C ASN A 43 5.19 5.64 11.97
N ALA A 44 6.38 5.38 12.51
CA ALA A 44 7.07 6.31 13.40
C ALA A 44 7.67 7.51 12.67
N ASN A 45 8.02 7.36 11.40
CA ASN A 45 8.78 8.37 10.65
C ASN A 45 8.01 9.03 9.52
N PHE A 46 6.84 8.52 9.15
CA PHE A 46 6.05 9.03 8.03
C PHE A 46 4.59 9.23 8.42
N HIS A 47 3.94 10.14 7.72
CA HIS A 47 2.48 10.19 7.69
C HIS A 47 2.01 9.12 6.73
N CYS A 48 1.32 8.12 7.23
CA CYS A 48 0.91 6.96 6.45
C CYS A 48 -0.52 7.12 5.97
N ILE A 49 -0.72 6.91 4.67
CA ILE A 49 -2.03 6.94 4.05
C ILE A 49 -2.33 5.55 3.52
N TRP A 50 -3.39 4.94 4.01
CA TRP A 50 -3.86 3.65 3.55
C TRP A 50 -4.77 3.85 2.34
N LEU A 51 -4.30 3.40 1.16
CA LEU A 51 -5.11 3.43 -0.05
C LEU A 51 -5.94 2.15 -0.10
N THR A 52 -7.25 2.28 -0.04
CA THR A 52 -8.14 1.11 -0.07
C THR A 52 -8.81 0.96 -1.43
N ALA A 53 -9.17 -0.27 -1.76
CA ALA A 53 -9.97 -0.57 -2.93
C ALA A 53 -10.85 -1.77 -2.61
N SER A 54 -12.02 -1.86 -3.26
CA SER A 54 -12.82 -3.07 -3.15
C SER A 54 -12.03 -4.24 -3.74
N PRO A 55 -12.25 -5.49 -3.25
CA PRO A 55 -11.57 -6.65 -3.83
C PRO A 55 -11.78 -6.76 -5.34
N ASP A 56 -12.96 -6.41 -5.84
CA ASP A 56 -13.26 -6.47 -7.26
C ASP A 56 -12.41 -5.46 -8.05
N ASP A 57 -12.30 -4.23 -7.59
CA ASP A 57 -11.47 -3.22 -8.24
C ASP A 57 -10.00 -3.58 -8.17
N HIS A 58 -9.55 -4.12 -7.03
CA HIS A 58 -8.18 -4.57 -6.87
C HIS A 58 -7.85 -5.65 -7.89
N MET A 59 -8.72 -6.65 -8.04
CA MET A 59 -8.52 -7.73 -8.99
C MET A 59 -8.51 -7.21 -10.44
N LYS A 60 -9.40 -6.29 -10.77
CA LYS A 60 -9.42 -5.65 -12.09
C LYS A 60 -8.10 -4.96 -12.42
N ARG A 61 -7.53 -4.26 -11.45
CA ARG A 61 -6.25 -3.55 -11.62
C ARG A 61 -5.09 -4.51 -11.82
N VAL A 62 -5.06 -5.61 -11.07
CA VAL A 62 -4.04 -6.64 -11.22
C VAL A 62 -4.12 -7.25 -12.63
N LEU A 63 -5.32 -7.57 -13.11
CA LEU A 63 -5.52 -8.12 -14.45
C LEU A 63 -5.14 -7.11 -15.54
N ALA A 64 -5.48 -5.83 -15.34
CA ALA A 64 -5.17 -4.78 -16.30
C ALA A 64 -3.66 -4.52 -16.42
N GLN A 65 -2.88 -4.84 -15.38
CA GLN A 65 -1.43 -4.69 -15.40
C GLN A 65 -0.72 -5.84 -16.13
N GLY A 66 -1.49 -6.71 -16.78
CA GLY A 66 -0.92 -7.77 -17.61
C GLY A 66 -0.68 -9.09 -16.90
N ASP A 67 -1.30 -9.30 -15.75
CA ASP A 67 -1.28 -10.60 -15.12
C ASP A 67 -2.13 -11.57 -15.94
N THR A 68 -1.45 -12.45 -16.67
CA THR A 68 -2.08 -13.37 -17.62
C THR A 68 -2.43 -14.72 -17.01
N ARG A 69 -2.57 -14.79 -15.71
CA ARG A 69 -2.94 -16.04 -15.05
C ARG A 69 -4.26 -16.58 -15.58
N PRO A 70 -4.38 -17.91 -15.74
CA PRO A 70 -5.59 -18.50 -16.29
C PRO A 70 -6.85 -18.12 -15.53
N VAL A 71 -7.92 -17.86 -16.27
CA VAL A 71 -9.23 -17.48 -15.72
C VAL A 71 -9.78 -18.54 -14.77
N ILE A 72 -9.38 -19.79 -14.94
CA ILE A 72 -9.86 -20.94 -14.15
C ILE A 72 -9.60 -20.72 -12.65
N GLY A 73 -8.56 -19.96 -12.27
CA GLY A 73 -8.24 -19.70 -10.88
C GLY A 73 -8.88 -18.43 -10.28
N GLN A 74 -9.68 -17.68 -11.05
CA GLN A 74 -10.16 -16.37 -10.60
C GLN A 74 -10.98 -16.41 -9.31
N GLY A 75 -11.88 -17.40 -9.15
CA GLY A 75 -12.67 -17.54 -7.94
C GLY A 75 -11.81 -17.77 -6.71
N GLN A 76 -10.83 -18.67 -6.83
CA GLN A 76 -9.89 -18.95 -5.73
C GLN A 76 -8.97 -17.77 -5.48
N ALA A 77 -8.52 -17.11 -6.54
CA ALA A 77 -7.67 -15.93 -6.42
C ALA A 77 -8.42 -14.79 -5.69
N MET A 78 -9.70 -14.61 -5.98
CA MET A 78 -10.52 -13.61 -5.30
C MET A 78 -10.69 -13.94 -3.82
N GLN A 79 -10.93 -15.21 -3.48
CA GLN A 79 -11.03 -15.62 -2.08
C GLN A 79 -9.73 -15.43 -1.34
N LYS A 80 -8.60 -15.76 -1.94
CA LYS A 80 -7.28 -15.53 -1.35
C LYS A 80 -7.03 -14.06 -1.12
N LEU A 81 -7.38 -13.21 -2.10
CA LEU A 81 -7.24 -11.77 -1.99
C LEU A 81 -8.06 -11.22 -0.83
N ARG A 82 -9.33 -11.61 -0.74
CA ARG A 82 -10.20 -11.18 0.37
C ARG A 82 -9.67 -11.60 1.72
N GLY A 83 -9.19 -12.85 1.84
CA GLY A 83 -8.58 -13.36 3.05
C GLY A 83 -7.32 -12.59 3.44
N LEU A 84 -6.47 -12.31 2.47
CA LEU A 84 -5.25 -11.55 2.67
C LEU A 84 -5.55 -10.13 3.14
N LEU A 85 -6.48 -9.44 2.47
CA LEU A 85 -6.88 -8.08 2.84
C LEU A 85 -7.49 -8.05 4.23
N ALA A 86 -8.34 -9.04 4.56
CA ALA A 86 -8.95 -9.13 5.88
C ALA A 86 -7.90 -9.36 6.97
N SER A 87 -6.91 -10.21 6.71
CA SER A 87 -5.85 -10.48 7.68
C SER A 87 -4.94 -9.28 7.92
N ARG A 88 -4.79 -8.41 6.94
CA ARG A 88 -3.95 -7.21 7.02
C ARG A 88 -4.70 -5.97 7.48
N GLU A 89 -6.03 -6.01 7.53
CA GLU A 89 -6.86 -4.82 7.78
C GLU A 89 -6.51 -4.12 9.09
N LYS A 90 -6.30 -4.89 10.16
CA LYS A 90 -5.97 -4.32 11.47
C LYS A 90 -4.63 -3.58 11.43
N LEU A 91 -3.69 -4.07 10.65
CA LEU A 91 -2.38 -3.45 10.50
C LEU A 91 -2.48 -2.18 9.65
N TYR A 92 -3.19 -2.23 8.54
CA TYR A 92 -3.40 -1.05 7.70
C TYR A 92 -4.16 0.05 8.46
N ALA A 93 -5.06 -0.34 9.35
CA ALA A 93 -5.84 0.61 10.15
C ALA A 93 -4.99 1.44 11.11
N MET A 94 -3.74 1.06 11.34
CA MET A 94 -2.78 1.86 12.11
C MET A 94 -2.26 3.08 11.34
N SER A 95 -2.57 3.18 10.06
CA SER A 95 -2.21 4.35 9.24
C SER A 95 -2.91 5.60 9.74
N ASP A 96 -2.29 6.76 9.52
CA ASP A 96 -2.83 8.04 9.97
C ASP A 96 -4.07 8.45 9.19
N TYR A 97 -4.15 8.08 7.92
CA TYR A 97 -5.23 8.47 7.01
C TYR A 97 -5.65 7.28 6.16
N LYS A 98 -6.88 7.35 5.67
CA LYS A 98 -7.45 6.33 4.79
C LYS A 98 -8.09 7.00 3.59
N LEU A 99 -7.78 6.53 2.39
CA LEU A 99 -8.34 7.04 1.15
C LEU A 99 -8.89 5.90 0.32
N ASP A 100 -10.21 5.91 0.08
CA ASP A 100 -10.86 4.89 -0.73
C ASP A 100 -10.67 5.22 -2.21
N THR A 101 -10.12 4.27 -2.96
CA THR A 101 -9.87 4.41 -4.40
C THR A 101 -10.87 3.63 -5.24
N SER A 102 -11.86 2.97 -4.61
CA SER A 102 -12.82 2.12 -5.32
C SER A 102 -13.71 2.94 -6.26
N HIS A 103 -13.94 2.40 -7.46
CA HIS A 103 -14.87 2.95 -8.46
C HIS A 103 -14.55 4.40 -8.85
N LYS A 104 -13.28 4.79 -8.77
CA LYS A 104 -12.84 6.14 -9.13
C LYS A 104 -11.75 6.09 -10.19
N PRO A 105 -11.76 7.01 -11.16
CA PRO A 105 -10.64 7.13 -12.08
C PRO A 105 -9.39 7.60 -11.34
N LEU A 106 -8.23 7.25 -11.88
CA LEU A 106 -6.93 7.56 -11.26
C LEU A 106 -6.78 9.05 -10.98
N GLU A 107 -7.19 9.90 -11.91
CA GLU A 107 -7.06 11.35 -11.78
C GLU A 107 -7.83 11.90 -10.58
N LYS A 108 -9.00 11.33 -10.32
CA LYS A 108 -9.83 11.75 -9.17
C LYS A 108 -9.18 11.34 -7.86
N THR A 109 -8.66 10.13 -7.80
CA THR A 109 -7.95 9.63 -6.61
C THR A 109 -6.68 10.46 -6.37
N ALA A 110 -5.91 10.74 -7.42
CA ALA A 110 -4.71 11.56 -7.30
C ALA A 110 -5.03 12.96 -6.79
N ALA A 111 -6.10 13.56 -7.29
CA ALA A 111 -6.53 14.89 -6.83
C ALA A 111 -6.91 14.87 -5.36
N GLN A 112 -7.62 13.84 -4.90
CA GLN A 112 -7.99 13.68 -3.50
C GLN A 112 -6.76 13.50 -2.61
N LEU A 113 -5.77 12.72 -3.08
CA LEU A 113 -4.53 12.51 -2.34
C LEU A 113 -3.75 13.81 -2.19
N ILE A 114 -3.61 14.57 -3.26
CA ILE A 114 -2.93 15.87 -3.24
C ILE A 114 -3.63 16.83 -2.28
N LYS A 115 -4.97 16.88 -2.33
CA LYS A 115 -5.74 17.72 -1.44
C LYS A 115 -5.55 17.34 0.02
N LEU A 116 -5.49 16.04 0.31
CA LEU A 116 -5.24 15.56 1.66
C LEU A 116 -3.86 15.98 2.16
N ILE A 117 -2.84 15.80 1.34
CA ILE A 117 -1.47 16.20 1.68
C ILE A 117 -1.39 17.70 1.98
N GLN A 118 -2.05 18.51 1.17
CA GLN A 118 -2.03 19.98 1.33
C GLN A 118 -2.83 20.43 2.56
N SER A 119 -4.06 19.91 2.74
CA SER A 119 -4.94 20.34 3.81
C SER A 119 -4.43 19.94 5.20
N GLU A 120 -3.72 18.82 5.29
CA GLU A 120 -3.16 18.33 6.55
C GLU A 120 -1.67 18.69 6.71
N HIS A 121 -1.12 19.47 5.78
CA HIS A 121 0.28 19.93 5.82
C HIS A 121 1.29 18.79 5.99
N LEU A 122 1.08 17.67 5.29
CA LEU A 122 1.90 16.46 5.48
C LEU A 122 3.35 16.62 5.00
N LEU A 123 3.59 17.53 4.09
CA LEU A 123 4.94 17.85 3.61
C LEU A 123 5.48 19.18 4.17
N GLY A 124 4.81 19.68 5.17
CA GLY A 124 5.18 20.97 5.75
C GLY A 124 4.51 22.09 5.01
#